data_8cd51231c0a43a2b9f51e2f9ade66cb6
#
_entry.id   8cd51231c0a43a2b9f51e2f9ade66cb6
#
_cell.length_a   1.000
_cell.length_b   1.000
_cell.length_c   1.000
_cell.angle_alpha   90.00
_cell.angle_beta   90.00
_cell.angle_gamma   90.00
#
_symmetry.space_group_name_H-M   'P 1'
#
loop_
_entity.id
_entity.type
_entity.pdbx_description
1 polymer ?
#
loop_
_entity_poly.entity_id
_entity_poly.type
_entity_poly.pdbx_seq_one_letter_code
_entity_poly.pdbx_strand_id
1 'polypeptide(L)'
;QPQPLPITFDQVVFHYPSRPQVPALDGFTLHIAAGETVALVGASGAGKSTVFQLLQRFYDTQEGQIAIGGQALDSISLHHLRSRMALVPQDPVIFSGSAADNIRYGSPQASDEQVLAAAHAAHAHDFISALPEGYATFLGERGVRLSGGQRQRIVIARAILRNAPVLLL
;
A
#
# COMPACT_ATOMS: atom_id res chain seq x y z
N GLN A 1 -18.35 -2.87 -0.67
CA GLN A 1 -16.94 -3.03 -1.04
C GLN A 1 -16.66 -2.14 -2.26
N PRO A 2 -15.51 -1.45 -2.34
CA PRO A 2 -15.15 -0.68 -3.52
C PRO A 2 -15.04 -1.63 -4.73
N GLN A 3 -15.48 -1.16 -5.90
CA GLN A 3 -15.32 -1.95 -7.11
C GLN A 3 -13.83 -2.09 -7.46
N PRO A 4 -13.33 -3.32 -7.69
CA PRO A 4 -11.98 -3.51 -8.18
C PRO A 4 -11.76 -2.75 -9.49
N LEU A 5 -10.56 -2.23 -9.69
CA LEU A 5 -10.19 -1.45 -10.87
C LEU A 5 -9.12 -2.17 -11.67
N PRO A 6 -9.26 -2.26 -13.01
CA PRO A 6 -8.17 -2.75 -13.85
C PRO A 6 -7.01 -1.75 -13.86
N ILE A 7 -5.79 -2.26 -14.04
CA ILE A 7 -4.57 -1.47 -14.14
C ILE A 7 -3.85 -1.86 -15.44
N THR A 8 -3.40 -0.87 -16.18
CA THR A 8 -2.61 -1.07 -17.40
C THR A 8 -1.33 -0.25 -17.37
N PHE A 9 -0.23 -0.88 -17.75
CA PHE A 9 1.01 -0.25 -18.17
C PHE A 9 1.15 -0.56 -19.67
N ASP A 10 1.31 0.46 -20.48
CA ASP A 10 1.45 0.31 -21.93
C ASP A 10 2.75 0.96 -22.40
N GLN A 11 3.71 0.12 -22.83
CA GLN A 11 5.01 0.52 -23.37
C GLN A 11 5.73 1.55 -22.49
N VAL A 12 5.71 1.36 -21.17
CA VAL A 12 6.26 2.33 -20.21
C VAL A 12 7.77 2.32 -20.22
N VAL A 13 8.36 3.50 -20.46
CA VAL A 13 9.80 3.76 -20.31
C VAL A 13 9.98 4.72 -19.13
N PHE A 14 10.89 4.36 -18.23
CA PHE A 14 11.20 5.19 -17.08
C PHE A 14 12.67 5.09 -16.67
N HIS A 15 13.29 6.26 -16.49
CA HIS A 15 14.63 6.43 -15.96
C HIS A 15 14.56 7.27 -14.68
N TYR A 16 15.24 6.82 -13.62
CA TYR A 16 15.37 7.66 -12.43
C TYR A 16 16.24 8.88 -12.73
N PRO A 17 15.91 10.07 -12.21
CA PRO A 17 16.74 11.28 -12.37
C PRO A 17 18.18 11.09 -11.92
N SER A 18 18.40 10.21 -10.92
CA SER A 18 19.74 9.85 -10.42
C SER A 18 20.54 8.91 -11.33
N ARG A 19 19.88 8.27 -12.31
CA ARG A 19 20.49 7.30 -13.26
C ARG A 19 19.87 7.44 -14.65
N PRO A 20 20.03 8.59 -15.32
CA PRO A 20 19.32 8.86 -16.58
C PRO A 20 19.78 7.99 -17.75
N GLN A 21 20.94 7.33 -17.65
CA GLN A 21 21.50 6.48 -18.70
C GLN A 21 21.03 5.03 -18.67
N VAL A 22 20.38 4.61 -17.57
CA VAL A 22 19.96 3.22 -17.39
C VAL A 22 18.45 3.19 -17.13
N PRO A 23 17.65 2.59 -18.03
CA PRO A 23 16.22 2.49 -17.81
C PRO A 23 15.93 1.61 -16.61
N ALA A 24 15.04 2.06 -15.75
CA ALA A 24 14.45 1.24 -14.69
C ALA A 24 13.29 0.39 -15.22
N LEU A 25 12.58 0.90 -16.23
CA LEU A 25 11.63 0.17 -17.07
C LEU A 25 11.90 0.57 -18.52
N ASP A 26 11.86 -0.41 -19.44
CA ASP A 26 12.11 -0.24 -20.87
C ASP A 26 11.02 -0.96 -21.67
N GLY A 27 10.05 -0.21 -22.17
CA GLY A 27 8.89 -0.75 -22.90
C GLY A 27 8.01 -1.69 -22.06
N PHE A 28 7.93 -1.45 -20.74
CA PHE A 28 7.22 -2.32 -19.83
C PHE A 28 5.71 -2.29 -20.10
N THR A 29 5.15 -3.47 -20.34
CA THR A 29 3.70 -3.64 -20.59
C THR A 29 3.14 -4.67 -19.61
N LEU A 30 2.05 -4.30 -18.91
CA LEU A 30 1.34 -5.15 -17.96
C LEU A 30 -0.13 -4.80 -17.99
N HIS A 31 -0.98 -5.83 -18.02
CA HIS A 31 -2.42 -5.67 -17.86
C HIS A 31 -2.89 -6.52 -16.68
N ILE A 32 -3.58 -5.87 -15.75
CA ILE A 32 -4.18 -6.50 -14.56
C ILE A 32 -5.68 -6.27 -14.66
N ALA A 33 -6.44 -7.35 -14.73
CA ALA A 33 -7.90 -7.27 -14.76
C ALA A 33 -8.46 -6.82 -13.39
N ALA A 34 -9.68 -6.30 -13.39
CA ALA A 34 -10.35 -5.94 -12.15
C ALA A 34 -10.53 -7.18 -11.24
N GLY A 35 -10.06 -7.09 -10.00
CA GLY A 35 -10.10 -8.17 -9.01
C GLY A 35 -9.03 -9.26 -9.19
N GLU A 36 -8.13 -9.10 -10.15
CA GLU A 36 -7.00 -10.02 -10.33
C GLU A 36 -5.90 -9.78 -9.29
N THR A 37 -5.26 -10.86 -8.86
CA THR A 37 -4.05 -10.81 -8.03
C THR A 37 -2.84 -11.19 -8.88
N VAL A 38 -1.88 -10.28 -8.97
CA VAL A 38 -0.66 -10.46 -9.77
C VAL A 38 0.57 -10.33 -8.89
N ALA A 39 1.52 -11.27 -9.04
CA ALA A 39 2.82 -11.21 -8.40
C ALA A 39 3.89 -10.72 -9.40
N LEU A 40 4.60 -9.65 -9.03
CA LEU A 40 5.77 -9.20 -9.78
C LEU A 40 7.01 -9.96 -9.30
N VAL A 41 7.57 -10.78 -10.15
CA VAL A 41 8.76 -11.59 -9.85
C VAL A 41 9.95 -11.14 -10.71
N GLY A 42 11.15 -11.29 -10.18
CA GLY A 42 12.37 -10.92 -10.90
C GLY A 42 13.54 -10.70 -9.95
N ALA A 43 14.75 -10.61 -10.53
CA ALA A 43 15.97 -10.34 -9.80
C ALA A 43 15.92 -8.99 -9.04
N SER A 44 16.83 -8.80 -8.07
CA SER A 44 17.01 -7.48 -7.46
C SER A 44 17.39 -6.45 -8.53
N GLY A 45 16.74 -5.28 -8.47
CA GLY A 45 16.96 -4.24 -9.49
C GLY A 45 16.15 -4.38 -10.78
N ALA A 46 15.30 -5.41 -10.93
CA ALA A 46 14.47 -5.62 -12.12
C ALA A 46 13.28 -4.65 -12.28
N GLY A 47 13.22 -3.56 -11.50
CA GLY A 47 12.17 -2.56 -11.65
C GLY A 47 10.88 -2.83 -10.87
N LYS A 48 10.77 -3.90 -10.07
CA LYS A 48 9.55 -4.22 -9.32
C LYS A 48 9.05 -3.08 -8.42
N SER A 49 9.94 -2.49 -7.63
CA SER A 49 9.61 -1.34 -6.78
C SER A 49 9.28 -0.09 -7.61
N THR A 50 9.88 0.05 -8.79
CA THR A 50 9.60 1.13 -9.73
C THR A 50 8.15 1.09 -10.21
N VAL A 51 7.61 -0.10 -10.48
CA VAL A 51 6.19 -0.26 -10.87
C VAL A 51 5.27 0.32 -9.79
N PHE A 52 5.52 0.03 -8.50
CA PHE A 52 4.74 0.59 -7.40
C PHE A 52 4.90 2.11 -7.25
N GLN A 53 6.11 2.64 -7.46
CA GLN A 53 6.37 4.07 -7.37
C GLN A 53 5.69 4.85 -8.49
N LEU A 54 5.69 4.32 -9.71
CA LEU A 54 5.00 4.91 -10.85
C LEU A 54 3.48 4.82 -10.68
N LEU A 55 2.95 3.68 -10.20
CA LEU A 55 1.52 3.51 -9.97
C LEU A 55 1.00 4.50 -8.92
N GLN A 56 1.78 4.77 -7.86
CA GLN A 56 1.46 5.78 -6.85
C GLN A 56 1.78 7.21 -7.29
N ARG A 57 2.34 7.35 -8.49
CA ARG A 57 2.73 8.62 -9.10
C ARG A 57 3.68 9.43 -8.20
N PHE A 58 4.74 8.76 -7.71
CA PHE A 58 5.91 9.44 -7.15
C PHE A 58 6.81 9.99 -8.24
N TYR A 59 6.71 9.43 -9.43
CA TYR A 59 7.35 9.87 -10.67
C TYR A 59 6.35 9.75 -11.82
N ASP A 60 6.51 10.56 -12.84
CA ASP A 60 5.81 10.43 -14.12
C ASP A 60 6.66 9.63 -15.11
N THR A 61 6.04 8.93 -16.07
CA THR A 61 6.74 8.16 -17.12
C THR A 61 7.31 9.10 -18.17
N GLN A 62 8.44 8.73 -18.79
CA GLN A 62 8.99 9.46 -19.93
C GLN A 62 8.28 9.05 -21.22
N GLU A 63 7.95 7.76 -21.38
CA GLU A 63 7.20 7.24 -22.51
C GLU A 63 6.18 6.21 -22.05
N GLY A 64 5.20 5.93 -22.90
CA GLY A 64 4.11 5.03 -22.59
C GLY A 64 3.08 5.65 -21.65
N GLN A 65 2.15 4.84 -21.20
CA GLN A 65 1.04 5.29 -20.36
C GLN A 65 0.72 4.29 -19.26
N ILE A 66 0.32 4.81 -18.10
CA ILE A 66 -0.25 4.01 -17.02
C ILE A 66 -1.68 4.46 -16.81
N ALA A 67 -2.62 3.51 -16.69
CA ALA A 67 -4.01 3.80 -16.42
C ALA A 67 -4.56 2.94 -15.28
N ILE A 68 -5.54 3.48 -14.55
CA ILE A 68 -6.30 2.81 -13.50
C ILE A 68 -7.80 3.03 -13.73
N GLY A 69 -8.58 1.95 -13.80
CA GLY A 69 -10.00 2.04 -14.13
C GLY A 69 -10.27 2.68 -15.50
N GLY A 70 -9.37 2.52 -16.45
CA GLY A 70 -9.45 3.12 -17.79
C GLY A 70 -9.09 4.61 -17.85
N GLN A 71 -8.68 5.23 -16.73
CA GLN A 71 -8.23 6.63 -16.69
C GLN A 71 -6.70 6.70 -16.59
N ALA A 72 -6.08 7.51 -17.44
CA ALA A 72 -4.64 7.76 -17.38
C ALA A 72 -4.25 8.41 -16.03
N LEU A 73 -3.14 7.98 -15.42
CA LEU A 73 -2.74 8.44 -14.10
C LEU A 73 -2.49 9.96 -14.04
N ASP A 74 -1.97 10.52 -15.11
CA ASP A 74 -1.67 11.95 -15.24
C ASP A 74 -2.95 12.82 -15.26
N SER A 75 -4.09 12.25 -15.67
CA SER A 75 -5.40 12.91 -15.68
C SER A 75 -6.11 12.91 -14.32
N ILE A 76 -5.60 12.14 -13.35
CA ILE A 76 -6.22 11.97 -12.02
C ILE A 76 -5.46 12.84 -11.01
N SER A 77 -6.17 13.55 -10.12
CA SER A 77 -5.49 14.26 -9.03
C SER A 77 -4.79 13.26 -8.09
N LEU A 78 -3.62 13.63 -7.55
CA LEU A 78 -2.83 12.76 -6.65
C LEU A 78 -3.63 12.29 -5.44
N HIS A 79 -4.46 13.18 -4.88
CA HIS A 79 -5.32 12.81 -3.75
C HIS A 79 -6.31 11.70 -4.14
N HIS A 80 -6.99 11.87 -5.27
CA HIS A 80 -7.97 10.89 -5.76
C HIS A 80 -7.32 9.58 -6.20
N LEU A 81 -6.16 9.63 -6.84
CA LEU A 81 -5.39 8.44 -7.21
C LEU A 81 -5.00 7.64 -5.96
N ARG A 82 -4.35 8.30 -5.00
CA ARG A 82 -3.86 7.65 -3.78
C ARG A 82 -4.97 7.19 -2.85
N SER A 83 -6.15 7.80 -2.90
CA SER A 83 -7.32 7.31 -2.15
C SER A 83 -7.84 5.96 -2.65
N ARG A 84 -7.57 5.62 -3.91
CA ARG A 84 -7.94 4.33 -4.53
C ARG A 84 -6.96 3.20 -4.24
N MET A 85 -5.89 3.45 -3.47
CA MET A 85 -4.83 2.47 -3.20
C MET A 85 -4.59 2.29 -1.70
N ALA A 86 -4.31 1.08 -1.30
CA ALA A 86 -3.73 0.76 0.00
C ALA A 86 -2.38 0.10 -0.21
N LEU A 87 -1.36 0.53 0.54
CA LEU A 87 0.00 0.00 0.46
C LEU A 87 0.37 -0.67 1.79
N VAL A 88 0.90 -1.87 1.71
CA VAL A 88 1.61 -2.55 2.79
C VAL A 88 3.10 -2.57 2.45
N PRO A 89 3.91 -1.67 3.03
CA PRO A 89 5.34 -1.60 2.71
C PRO A 89 6.09 -2.81 3.28
N GLN A 90 7.23 -3.12 2.67
CA GLN A 90 8.13 -4.17 3.14
C GLN A 90 8.64 -3.89 4.56
N ASP A 91 8.97 -2.63 4.86
CA ASP A 91 9.35 -2.17 6.19
C ASP A 91 8.15 -1.49 6.87
N PRO A 92 7.47 -2.18 7.79
CA PRO A 92 6.25 -1.68 8.40
C PRO A 92 6.54 -0.54 9.39
N VAL A 93 5.94 0.62 9.16
CA VAL A 93 6.05 1.79 10.05
C VAL A 93 4.92 1.79 11.06
N ILE A 94 5.29 1.87 12.34
CA ILE A 94 4.38 2.10 13.47
C ILE A 94 4.55 3.55 13.92
N PHE A 95 3.45 4.28 13.92
CA PHE A 95 3.40 5.66 14.39
C PHE A 95 3.31 5.72 15.91
N SER A 96 3.81 6.80 16.49
CA SER A 96 3.62 7.09 17.92
C SER A 96 2.14 7.35 18.19
N GLY A 97 1.50 6.44 18.92
CA GLY A 97 0.07 6.44 19.19
C GLY A 97 -0.39 5.08 19.70
N SER A 98 -1.67 4.94 20.00
CA SER A 98 -2.24 3.67 20.42
C SER A 98 -2.23 2.61 19.30
N ALA A 99 -2.40 1.34 19.66
CA ALA A 99 -2.58 0.26 18.68
C ALA A 99 -3.80 0.52 17.80
N ALA A 100 -4.91 0.99 18.39
CA ALA A 100 -6.11 1.38 17.66
C ALA A 100 -5.85 2.53 16.69
N ASP A 101 -5.11 3.59 17.09
CA ASP A 101 -4.79 4.73 16.23
C ASP A 101 -3.93 4.31 15.04
N ASN A 102 -2.99 3.40 15.27
CA ASN A 102 -2.16 2.85 14.20
C ASN A 102 -2.98 2.13 13.12
N ILE A 103 -4.01 1.39 13.50
CA ILE A 103 -4.92 0.75 12.54
C ILE A 103 -5.85 1.80 11.92
N ARG A 104 -6.43 2.69 12.72
CA ARG A 104 -7.37 3.73 12.30
C ARG A 104 -6.75 4.73 11.32
N TYR A 105 -5.42 4.82 11.27
CA TYR A 105 -4.73 5.64 10.27
C TYR A 105 -5.12 5.26 8.83
N GLY A 106 -5.56 4.02 8.57
CA GLY A 106 -6.09 3.60 7.27
C GLY A 106 -7.41 4.29 6.89
N SER A 107 -8.25 4.59 7.89
CA SER A 107 -9.54 5.30 7.75
C SER A 107 -9.84 6.05 9.05
N PRO A 108 -9.52 7.37 9.13
CA PRO A 108 -9.65 8.15 10.37
C PRO A 108 -11.07 8.22 10.94
N GLN A 109 -12.08 8.00 10.12
CA GLN A 109 -13.50 8.03 10.52
C GLN A 109 -14.04 6.65 10.89
N ALA A 110 -13.21 5.60 10.91
CA ALA A 110 -13.64 4.25 11.22
C ALA A 110 -14.05 4.11 12.71
N SER A 111 -15.15 3.38 12.94
CA SER A 111 -15.58 3.05 14.28
C SER A 111 -14.65 2.02 14.95
N ASP A 112 -14.78 1.86 16.27
CA ASP A 112 -13.99 0.85 17.01
C ASP A 112 -14.29 -0.57 16.54
N GLU A 113 -15.55 -0.87 16.17
CA GLU A 113 -15.93 -2.17 15.62
C GLU A 113 -15.23 -2.42 14.27
N GLN A 114 -15.10 -1.41 13.43
CA GLN A 114 -14.39 -1.53 12.14
C GLN A 114 -12.90 -1.75 12.35
N VAL A 115 -12.28 -1.07 13.32
CA VAL A 115 -10.88 -1.28 13.71
C VAL A 115 -10.69 -2.70 14.22
N LEU A 116 -11.57 -3.18 15.08
CA LEU A 116 -11.53 -4.54 15.61
C LEU A 116 -11.68 -5.60 14.52
N ALA A 117 -12.64 -5.41 13.61
CA ALA A 117 -12.84 -6.32 12.46
C ALA A 117 -11.61 -6.38 11.55
N ALA A 118 -10.97 -5.24 11.26
CA ALA A 118 -9.75 -5.18 10.48
C ALA A 118 -8.58 -5.89 11.19
N ALA A 119 -8.48 -5.73 12.52
CA ALA A 119 -7.46 -6.41 13.32
C ALA A 119 -7.65 -7.93 13.31
N HIS A 120 -8.89 -8.42 13.42
CA HIS A 120 -9.20 -9.85 13.28
C HIS A 120 -8.81 -10.38 11.89
N ALA A 121 -9.20 -9.68 10.83
CA ALA A 121 -8.89 -10.06 9.47
C ALA A 121 -7.38 -10.12 9.17
N ALA A 122 -6.60 -9.29 9.87
CA ALA A 122 -5.12 -9.27 9.78
C ALA A 122 -4.42 -10.21 10.77
N HIS A 123 -5.15 -11.02 11.54
CA HIS A 123 -4.62 -11.82 12.66
C HIS A 123 -3.82 -11.00 13.67
N ALA A 124 -4.20 -9.74 13.89
CA ALA A 124 -3.57 -8.84 14.85
C ALA A 124 -4.29 -8.79 16.20
N HIS A 125 -5.55 -9.19 16.25
CA HIS A 125 -6.41 -9.07 17.44
C HIS A 125 -5.79 -9.73 18.67
N ASP A 126 -5.38 -11.00 18.56
CA ASP A 126 -4.96 -11.80 19.71
C ASP A 126 -3.74 -11.19 20.42
N PHE A 127 -2.71 -10.80 19.66
CA PHE A 127 -1.55 -10.18 20.28
C PHE A 127 -1.82 -8.75 20.79
N ILE A 128 -2.68 -7.97 20.10
CA ILE A 128 -3.04 -6.63 20.58
C ILE A 128 -3.81 -6.73 21.90
N SER A 129 -4.76 -7.65 22.01
CA SER A 129 -5.54 -7.88 23.23
C SER A 129 -4.68 -8.35 24.40
N ALA A 130 -3.55 -9.01 24.13
CA ALA A 130 -2.57 -9.44 25.13
C ALA A 130 -1.59 -8.34 25.57
N LEU A 131 -1.60 -7.17 24.93
CA LEU A 131 -0.81 -6.03 25.38
C LEU A 131 -1.37 -5.45 26.71
N PRO A 132 -0.54 -4.73 27.50
CA PRO A 132 -0.93 -4.27 28.84
C PRO A 132 -2.25 -3.48 28.88
N GLU A 133 -2.53 -2.66 27.86
CA GLU A 133 -3.75 -1.86 27.74
C GLU A 133 -4.56 -2.22 26.47
N GLY A 134 -4.31 -3.43 25.91
CA GLY A 134 -4.97 -3.88 24.70
C GLY A 134 -4.82 -2.87 23.54
N TYR A 135 -5.93 -2.50 22.94
CA TYR A 135 -5.98 -1.51 21.84
C TYR A 135 -5.57 -0.08 22.23
N ALA A 136 -5.63 0.26 23.52
CA ALA A 136 -5.16 1.55 24.02
C ALA A 136 -3.66 1.59 24.28
N THR A 137 -2.96 0.45 24.21
CA THR A 137 -1.51 0.38 24.42
C THR A 137 -0.77 1.30 23.46
N PHE A 138 0.06 2.17 24.03
CA PHE A 138 0.90 3.10 23.25
C PHE A 138 2.04 2.36 22.55
N LEU A 139 2.16 2.57 21.25
CA LEU A 139 3.18 2.00 20.37
C LEU A 139 4.13 3.10 19.86
N GLY A 140 5.24 2.71 19.24
CA GLY A 140 6.23 3.62 18.68
C GLY A 140 7.51 3.68 19.51
N GLU A 141 8.33 4.71 19.32
CA GLU A 141 9.69 4.80 19.89
C GLU A 141 9.73 4.77 21.43
N ARG A 142 8.69 5.30 22.08
CA ARG A 142 8.57 5.37 23.55
C ARG A 142 7.53 4.40 24.12
N GLY A 143 6.94 3.56 23.28
CA GLY A 143 5.92 2.59 23.66
C GLY A 143 6.40 1.15 23.67
N VAL A 144 5.44 0.24 23.70
CA VAL A 144 5.73 -1.20 23.65
C VAL A 144 6.40 -1.56 22.33
N ARG A 145 7.50 -2.31 22.42
CA ARG A 145 8.20 -2.81 21.24
C ARG A 145 7.50 -4.04 20.67
N LEU A 146 7.14 -3.96 19.39
CA LEU A 146 6.53 -5.05 18.67
C LEU A 146 7.60 -5.84 17.88
N SER A 147 7.37 -7.14 17.71
CA SER A 147 8.14 -7.95 16.75
C SER A 147 7.90 -7.48 15.29
N GLY A 148 8.77 -7.87 14.36
CA GLY A 148 8.58 -7.56 12.95
C GLY A 148 7.23 -8.07 12.41
N GLY A 149 6.86 -9.30 12.75
CA GLY A 149 5.57 -9.89 12.34
C GLY A 149 4.36 -9.19 12.97
N GLN A 150 4.46 -8.71 14.21
CA GLN A 150 3.38 -7.93 14.85
C GLN A 150 3.20 -6.57 14.16
N ARG A 151 4.31 -5.87 13.85
CA ARG A 151 4.26 -4.61 13.08
C ARG A 151 3.60 -4.83 11.72
N GLN A 152 4.00 -5.89 11.01
CA GLN A 152 3.44 -6.22 9.70
C GLN A 152 1.93 -6.43 9.76
N ARG A 153 1.42 -7.17 10.77
CA ARG A 153 -0.01 -7.40 10.93
C ARG A 153 -0.80 -6.13 11.23
N ILE A 154 -0.26 -5.19 11.99
CA ILE A 154 -0.90 -3.87 12.21
C ILE A 154 -0.99 -3.10 10.88
N VAL A 155 0.06 -3.10 10.07
CA VAL A 155 0.05 -2.41 8.78
C VAL A 155 -0.90 -3.09 7.79
N ILE A 156 -1.02 -4.41 7.83
CA ILE A 156 -2.04 -5.15 7.07
C ILE A 156 -3.45 -4.77 7.53
N ALA A 157 -3.71 -4.71 8.85
CA ALA A 157 -4.99 -4.25 9.39
C ALA A 157 -5.34 -2.83 8.93
N ARG A 158 -4.36 -1.93 8.91
CA ARG A 158 -4.48 -0.57 8.37
C ARG A 158 -4.91 -0.57 6.90
N ALA A 159 -4.28 -1.42 6.08
CA ALA A 159 -4.62 -1.55 4.66
C ALA A 159 -6.02 -2.15 4.45
N ILE A 160 -6.40 -3.16 5.23
CA ILE A 160 -7.74 -3.75 5.22
C ILE A 160 -8.79 -2.70 5.60
N LEU A 161 -8.55 -1.93 6.68
CA LEU A 161 -9.46 -0.89 7.14
C LEU A 161 -9.64 0.22 6.10
N ARG A 162 -8.58 0.57 5.36
CA ARG A 162 -8.65 1.52 4.25
C ARG A 162 -9.59 1.07 3.15
N ASN A 163 -9.73 -0.24 2.93
CA ASN A 163 -10.68 -0.87 1.99
C ASN A 163 -10.62 -0.23 0.59
N ALA A 164 -9.41 -0.05 0.06
CA ALA A 164 -9.20 0.57 -1.26
C ALA A 164 -9.42 -0.44 -2.40
N PRO A 165 -9.84 0.03 -3.62
CA PRO A 165 -9.99 -0.83 -4.80
C PRO A 165 -8.72 -1.57 -5.23
N VAL A 166 -7.54 -1.00 -4.95
CA VAL A 166 -6.24 -1.56 -5.28
C VAL A 166 -5.43 -1.75 -4.02
N LEU A 167 -4.90 -2.96 -3.83
CA LEU A 167 -3.99 -3.31 -2.73
C LEU A 167 -2.61 -3.62 -3.30
N LEU A 168 -1.60 -2.92 -2.76
CA LEU A 168 -0.18 -3.11 -3.06
C LEU A 168 0.51 -3.76 -1.85
N LEU A 169 1.16 -4.93 -2.06
CA LEU A 169 1.80 -5.73 -1.01
C LEU A 169 3.29 -5.89 -1.28
#